data_0cf4443d6c4d744fd9870c33a654a1ff
#
_entry.id   0cf4443d6c4d744fd9870c33a654a1ff
#
_cell.length_a   1.000
_cell.length_b   1.000
_cell.length_c   1.000
_cell.angle_alpha   90.00
_cell.angle_beta   90.00
_cell.angle_gamma   90.00
#
_symmetry.space_group_name_H-M   'P 1'
#
loop_
_entity.id
_entity.type
_entity.pdbx_description
1 polymer ?
#
loop_
_entity_poly.entity_id
_entity_poly.type
_entity_poly.pdbx_seq_one_letter_code
_entity_poly.pdbx_strand_id
1 'polypeptide(L)'
;MKTIGKITLGLALILGLSSCGANNNQQKDEQAPAQKEEGTTATDPLADKDIIKLGVVGENNEDWEDVAKRYKEGTGKTIELVKFSEYREPNEALLSGDIDINAFQHKKFLKDFNEVSGSDIVTIEDTFIAPLGIYSSKITDLGDLEDGAKIAIPDDSTNGSRSLFLLQSAGLIEVSGKDGDAITINEITANPRNFEIIELSASQTARSLDDVDIACVNSGMAVDAGFIPTQDAIYLEDYEDPDKQIYVNIIATTPDKKDSPTLKDLIDNYYHTEETKKIVEESTKGSSIPVW
;
A
#
# COMPACT_ATOMS: atom_id res chain seq x y z
N MET A 1 18.14 -48.18 -32.70
CA MET A 1 17.52 -48.48 -33.99
C MET A 1 16.60 -47.31 -34.31
N LYS A 2 17.05 -46.45 -35.26
CA LYS A 2 16.47 -46.14 -36.58
C LYS A 2 15.06 -45.51 -36.46
N THR A 3 14.74 -44.35 -36.99
CA THR A 3 15.11 -43.62 -38.21
C THR A 3 14.59 -42.21 -38.17
N ILE A 4 15.29 -41.27 -38.43
CA ILE A 4 15.45 -40.11 -39.32
C ILE A 4 14.34 -39.98 -40.41
N GLY A 5 13.75 -38.80 -40.52
CA GLY A 5 12.97 -38.32 -41.63
C GLY A 5 13.10 -36.82 -41.80
N LYS A 6 14.02 -36.39 -42.68
CA LYS A 6 14.13 -35.02 -43.24
C LYS A 6 13.39 -34.97 -44.58
N ILE A 7 12.75 -33.85 -44.94
CA ILE A 7 12.47 -33.38 -46.32
C ILE A 7 12.10 -31.89 -46.17
N THR A 8 12.94 -30.92 -46.54
CA THR A 8 13.32 -30.25 -47.80
C THR A 8 12.27 -29.25 -48.32
N LEU A 9 12.56 -27.99 -48.18
CA LEU A 9 12.90 -26.87 -49.08
C LEU A 9 11.98 -26.65 -50.32
N GLY A 10 11.44 -25.45 -50.44
CA GLY A 10 10.80 -24.92 -51.64
C GLY A 10 10.87 -23.38 -51.66
N LEU A 11 11.93 -22.86 -52.29
CA LEU A 11 12.22 -21.47 -52.63
C LEU A 11 11.57 -21.16 -53.98
N ALA A 12 10.80 -20.09 -54.12
CA ALA A 12 10.43 -19.53 -55.40
C ALA A 12 10.59 -18.01 -55.41
N LEU A 13 11.66 -17.57 -56.03
CA LEU A 13 11.93 -16.19 -56.45
C LEU A 13 11.20 -15.94 -57.77
N ILE A 14 10.52 -14.80 -57.89
CA ILE A 14 10.18 -14.22 -59.20
C ILE A 14 10.59 -12.76 -59.19
N LEU A 15 11.62 -12.45 -59.99
CA LEU A 15 12.05 -11.12 -60.41
C LEU A 15 11.28 -10.76 -61.70
N GLY A 16 10.81 -9.50 -61.75
CA GLY A 16 10.29 -8.92 -62.99
C GLY A 16 10.62 -7.43 -63.06
N LEU A 17 11.54 -7.11 -63.96
CA LEU A 17 12.12 -5.78 -64.20
C LEU A 17 11.29 -4.96 -65.23
N SER A 18 11.30 -3.64 -64.98
CA SER A 18 11.40 -2.52 -65.91
C SER A 18 10.24 -2.13 -66.82
N SER A 19 9.83 -0.88 -66.72
CA SER A 19 9.98 0.06 -67.85
C SER A 19 9.73 1.51 -67.44
N CYS A 20 10.67 2.39 -67.82
CA CYS A 20 10.56 3.85 -67.77
C CYS A 20 9.55 4.39 -68.76
N GLY A 21 8.86 5.48 -68.40
CA GLY A 21 8.10 6.33 -69.32
C GLY A 21 7.73 7.65 -68.64
N ALA A 22 8.52 8.72 -68.92
CA ALA A 22 8.21 10.07 -68.49
C ALA A 22 7.04 10.62 -69.29
N ASN A 23 6.09 11.26 -68.62
CA ASN A 23 5.44 12.48 -69.14
C ASN A 23 4.79 13.30 -68.05
N ASN A 24 5.06 14.59 -68.09
CA ASN A 24 4.48 15.69 -67.34
C ASN A 24 2.94 15.78 -67.53
N ASN A 25 2.17 15.92 -66.46
CA ASN A 25 1.16 16.95 -66.37
C ASN A 25 0.68 17.15 -64.94
N GLN A 26 0.57 18.42 -64.60
CA GLN A 26 0.00 18.95 -63.38
C GLN A 26 -1.44 18.46 -63.18
N GLN A 27 -1.78 18.04 -61.92
CA GLN A 27 -3.07 18.42 -61.36
C GLN A 27 -3.20 18.02 -59.85
N LYS A 28 -3.49 19.05 -59.13
CA LYS A 28 -4.31 19.13 -57.90
C LYS A 28 -3.97 18.18 -56.74
N ASP A 29 -3.51 18.83 -55.68
CA ASP A 29 -3.64 18.41 -54.29
C ASP A 29 -5.10 18.05 -53.97
N GLU A 30 -5.36 16.76 -53.78
CA GLU A 30 -6.48 16.25 -53.03
C GLU A 30 -5.88 15.75 -51.72
N GLN A 31 -6.01 16.61 -50.68
CA GLN A 31 -5.81 16.25 -49.31
C GLN A 31 -6.79 15.10 -48.98
N ALA A 32 -6.25 13.90 -48.72
CA ALA A 32 -6.99 12.86 -48.04
C ALA A 32 -7.42 13.39 -46.65
N PRO A 33 -8.64 13.15 -46.21
CA PRO A 33 -9.05 13.55 -44.89
C PRO A 33 -8.22 12.82 -43.85
N ALA A 34 -7.56 13.59 -42.97
CA ALA A 34 -6.95 13.06 -41.78
C ALA A 34 -8.01 12.26 -41.03
N GLN A 35 -7.78 10.96 -40.91
CA GLN A 35 -8.51 10.13 -39.95
C GLN A 35 -8.22 10.74 -38.57
N LYS A 36 -9.23 11.38 -37.99
CA LYS A 36 -9.24 11.59 -36.54
C LYS A 36 -9.12 10.19 -35.93
N GLU A 37 -8.02 9.94 -35.26
CA GLU A 37 -7.99 8.91 -34.23
C GLU A 37 -9.10 9.27 -33.23
N GLU A 38 -10.21 8.56 -33.30
CA GLU A 38 -11.16 8.50 -32.20
C GLU A 38 -10.39 7.82 -31.07
N GLY A 39 -9.83 8.64 -30.17
CA GLY A 39 -9.39 8.18 -28.88
C GLY A 39 -10.57 7.47 -28.23
N THR A 40 -10.50 6.19 -28.06
CA THR A 40 -11.37 5.43 -27.18
C THR A 40 -11.20 6.06 -25.79
N THR A 41 -12.11 6.95 -25.42
CA THR A 41 -12.28 7.38 -24.03
C THR A 41 -12.65 6.12 -23.27
N ALA A 42 -11.69 5.54 -22.54
CA ALA A 42 -11.99 4.47 -21.61
C ALA A 42 -13.14 4.97 -20.72
N THR A 43 -14.25 4.25 -20.73
CA THR A 43 -15.40 4.60 -19.91
C THR A 43 -14.99 4.43 -18.44
N ASP A 44 -15.20 5.48 -17.64
CA ASP A 44 -14.91 5.42 -16.19
C ASP A 44 -15.77 4.31 -15.55
N PRO A 45 -15.18 3.26 -14.98
CA PRO A 45 -15.92 2.13 -14.41
C PRO A 45 -16.76 2.51 -13.18
N LEU A 46 -16.51 3.69 -12.59
CA LEU A 46 -17.21 4.20 -11.40
C LEU A 46 -18.19 5.35 -11.71
N ALA A 47 -18.29 5.78 -12.98
CA ALA A 47 -19.13 6.93 -13.36
C ALA A 47 -20.60 6.76 -12.96
N ASP A 48 -21.15 5.58 -13.19
CA ASP A 48 -22.56 5.27 -12.94
C ASP A 48 -22.83 4.70 -11.52
N LYS A 49 -21.80 4.56 -10.68
CA LYS A 49 -21.99 4.11 -9.30
C LYS A 49 -22.45 5.27 -8.40
N ASP A 50 -23.54 5.08 -7.68
CA ASP A 50 -24.00 5.99 -6.63
C ASP A 50 -23.23 5.81 -5.32
N ILE A 51 -22.67 4.59 -5.11
CA ILE A 51 -21.92 4.22 -3.92
C ILE A 51 -20.55 3.69 -4.35
N ILE A 52 -19.50 4.29 -3.83
CA ILE A 52 -18.11 3.82 -3.92
C ILE A 52 -17.75 3.23 -2.57
N LYS A 53 -17.34 1.96 -2.54
CA LYS A 53 -16.96 1.28 -1.31
C LYS A 53 -15.47 1.39 -1.05
N LEU A 54 -15.12 1.95 0.10
CA LEU A 54 -13.75 2.13 0.55
C LEU A 54 -13.43 1.19 1.71
N GLY A 55 -12.46 0.29 1.53
CA GLY A 55 -11.95 -0.57 2.60
C GLY A 55 -10.94 0.18 3.46
N VAL A 56 -11.18 0.18 4.78
CA VAL A 56 -10.30 0.75 5.80
C VAL A 56 -10.08 -0.27 6.93
N VAL A 57 -9.04 -0.08 7.75
CA VAL A 57 -8.77 -0.96 8.88
C VAL A 57 -8.79 -0.17 10.19
N GLY A 58 -9.39 -0.78 11.22
CA GLY A 58 -9.53 -0.19 12.53
C GLY A 58 -10.72 0.75 12.65
N GLU A 59 -10.78 1.44 13.78
CA GLU A 59 -11.92 2.31 14.12
C GLU A 59 -11.67 3.79 13.81
N ASN A 60 -10.41 4.24 13.95
CA ASN A 60 -10.05 5.62 13.66
C ASN A 60 -9.90 5.84 12.14
N ASN A 61 -10.92 6.44 11.52
CA ASN A 61 -10.97 6.78 10.10
C ASN A 61 -11.66 8.16 9.92
N GLU A 62 -11.42 9.09 10.82
CA GLU A 62 -12.08 10.41 10.85
C GLU A 62 -11.81 11.22 9.60
N ASP A 63 -10.62 11.08 8.99
CA ASP A 63 -10.26 11.67 7.71
C ASP A 63 -11.18 11.21 6.58
N TRP A 64 -11.39 9.91 6.46
CA TRP A 64 -12.27 9.35 5.44
C TRP A 64 -13.76 9.56 5.73
N GLU A 65 -14.17 9.62 6.99
CA GLU A 65 -15.54 9.94 7.39
C GLU A 65 -15.90 11.40 6.97
N ASP A 66 -14.96 12.33 7.15
CA ASP A 66 -15.12 13.71 6.68
C ASP A 66 -15.10 13.81 5.17
N VAL A 67 -14.13 13.16 4.51
CA VAL A 67 -14.06 13.10 3.04
C VAL A 67 -15.36 12.54 2.46
N ALA A 68 -15.90 11.46 3.01
CA ALA A 68 -17.15 10.86 2.57
C ALA A 68 -18.33 11.85 2.66
N LYS A 69 -18.40 12.60 3.75
CA LYS A 69 -19.42 13.64 3.94
C LYS A 69 -19.30 14.74 2.89
N ARG A 70 -18.10 15.34 2.73
CA ARG A 70 -17.85 16.42 1.75
C ARG A 70 -18.08 15.95 0.32
N TYR A 71 -17.66 14.74 -0.03
CA TYR A 71 -17.86 14.15 -1.34
C TYR A 71 -19.34 13.99 -1.67
N LYS A 72 -20.14 13.52 -0.70
CA LYS A 72 -21.60 13.41 -0.86
C LYS A 72 -22.28 14.76 -1.05
N GLU A 73 -21.87 15.77 -0.28
CA GLU A 73 -22.41 17.13 -0.39
C GLU A 73 -22.07 17.76 -1.75
N GLY A 74 -20.86 17.52 -2.29
CA GLY A 74 -20.40 18.10 -3.54
C GLY A 74 -20.90 17.39 -4.80
N THR A 75 -21.00 16.05 -4.75
CA THR A 75 -21.27 15.23 -5.96
C THR A 75 -22.62 14.51 -5.93
N GLY A 76 -23.22 14.33 -4.75
CA GLY A 76 -24.38 13.46 -4.54
C GLY A 76 -24.03 11.97 -4.38
N LYS A 77 -22.81 11.54 -4.74
CA LYS A 77 -22.35 10.15 -4.57
C LYS A 77 -21.96 9.87 -3.13
N THR A 78 -22.05 8.61 -2.72
CA THR A 78 -21.71 8.18 -1.36
C THR A 78 -20.41 7.40 -1.37
N ILE A 79 -19.49 7.73 -0.45
CA ILE A 79 -18.38 6.84 -0.06
C ILE A 79 -18.86 6.01 1.14
N GLU A 80 -18.92 4.69 0.98
CA GLU A 80 -19.26 3.76 2.06
C GLU A 80 -17.98 3.16 2.62
N LEU A 81 -17.65 3.47 3.88
CA LEU A 81 -16.51 2.88 4.57
C LEU A 81 -16.86 1.45 4.99
N VAL A 82 -16.08 0.48 4.50
CA VAL A 82 -16.13 -0.91 4.88
C VAL A 82 -14.96 -1.16 5.83
N LYS A 83 -15.24 -1.29 7.13
CA LYS A 83 -14.22 -1.46 8.17
C LYS A 83 -13.83 -2.92 8.32
N PHE A 84 -12.53 -3.18 8.30
CA PHE A 84 -11.93 -4.49 8.53
C PHE A 84 -11.09 -4.47 9.80
N SER A 85 -10.84 -5.65 10.38
CA SER A 85 -10.01 -5.79 11.58
C SER A 85 -8.59 -6.27 11.27
N GLU A 86 -8.38 -6.93 10.13
CA GLU A 86 -7.10 -7.52 9.75
C GLU A 86 -6.58 -6.94 8.43
N TYR A 87 -5.26 -6.76 8.33
CA TYR A 87 -4.64 -6.09 7.18
C TYR A 87 -4.77 -6.84 5.84
N ARG A 88 -5.00 -8.16 5.82
CA ARG A 88 -5.19 -8.91 4.57
C ARG A 88 -6.57 -8.70 3.94
N GLU A 89 -7.57 -8.52 4.78
CA GLU A 89 -8.98 -8.54 4.38
C GLU A 89 -9.34 -7.48 3.32
N PRO A 90 -8.90 -6.20 3.41
CA PRO A 90 -9.28 -5.21 2.40
C PRO A 90 -8.72 -5.50 1.01
N ASN A 91 -7.52 -6.10 0.89
CA ASN A 91 -6.97 -6.48 -0.40
C ASN A 91 -7.72 -7.66 -1.00
N GLU A 92 -8.12 -8.64 -0.19
CA GLU A 92 -8.96 -9.77 -0.63
C GLU A 92 -10.35 -9.29 -1.07
N ALA A 93 -10.96 -8.36 -0.32
CA ALA A 93 -12.24 -7.73 -0.66
C ALA A 93 -12.15 -6.87 -1.94
N LEU A 94 -11.01 -6.23 -2.18
CA LEU A 94 -10.77 -5.47 -3.41
C LEU A 94 -10.68 -6.41 -4.62
N LEU A 95 -9.96 -7.52 -4.50
CA LEU A 95 -9.82 -8.53 -5.56
C LEU A 95 -11.13 -9.26 -5.87
N SER A 96 -11.99 -9.48 -4.85
CA SER A 96 -13.32 -10.07 -5.05
C SER A 96 -14.34 -9.09 -5.63
N GLY A 97 -14.04 -7.78 -5.60
CA GLY A 97 -14.97 -6.73 -6.04
C GLY A 97 -16.00 -6.33 -4.99
N ASP A 98 -15.81 -6.74 -3.73
CA ASP A 98 -16.67 -6.35 -2.61
C ASP A 98 -16.47 -4.89 -2.21
N ILE A 99 -15.27 -4.34 -2.48
CA ILE A 99 -14.94 -2.91 -2.37
C ILE A 99 -14.33 -2.39 -3.67
N ASP A 100 -14.30 -1.07 -3.85
CA ASP A 100 -13.79 -0.41 -5.05
C ASP A 100 -12.35 0.10 -4.91
N ILE A 101 -12.02 0.57 -3.72
CA ILE A 101 -10.70 1.10 -3.31
C ILE A 101 -10.42 0.68 -1.88
N ASN A 102 -9.16 0.75 -1.46
CA ASN A 102 -8.80 0.69 -0.06
C ASN A 102 -7.75 1.74 0.32
N ALA A 103 -7.72 2.12 1.60
CA ALA A 103 -6.78 3.07 2.17
C ALA A 103 -6.44 2.66 3.60
N PHE A 104 -5.43 1.79 3.77
CA PHE A 104 -5.03 1.26 5.09
C PHE A 104 -3.56 0.83 5.13
N GLN A 105 -2.96 0.55 3.98
CA GLN A 105 -1.69 -0.13 3.84
C GLN A 105 -0.59 0.81 3.34
N HIS A 106 0.64 0.48 3.64
CA HIS A 106 1.79 1.15 3.05
C HIS A 106 2.33 0.42 1.81
N LYS A 107 3.16 1.12 1.01
CA LYS A 107 3.73 0.63 -0.26
C LYS A 107 4.36 -0.75 -0.16
N LYS A 108 5.15 -0.98 0.90
CA LYS A 108 5.84 -2.27 1.11
C LYS A 108 4.85 -3.40 1.34
N PHE A 109 3.77 -3.17 2.12
CA PHE A 109 2.74 -4.18 2.36
C PHE A 109 2.03 -4.57 1.07
N LEU A 110 1.61 -3.59 0.25
CA LEU A 110 0.97 -3.86 -1.03
C LEU A 110 1.89 -4.66 -1.97
N LYS A 111 3.17 -4.27 -2.05
CA LYS A 111 4.14 -4.98 -2.87
C LYS A 111 4.24 -6.45 -2.48
N ASP A 112 4.42 -6.74 -1.18
CA ASP A 112 4.55 -8.09 -0.68
C ASP A 112 3.24 -8.89 -0.85
N PHE A 113 2.10 -8.25 -0.62
CA PHE A 113 0.79 -8.87 -0.87
C PHE A 113 0.65 -9.31 -2.34
N ASN A 114 0.98 -8.43 -3.29
CA ASN A 114 0.92 -8.75 -4.72
C ASN A 114 1.89 -9.88 -5.09
N GLU A 115 3.12 -9.87 -4.56
CA GLU A 115 4.12 -10.92 -4.83
C GLU A 115 3.66 -12.28 -4.33
N VAL A 116 3.07 -12.35 -3.13
CA VAL A 116 2.63 -13.61 -2.51
C VAL A 116 1.33 -14.12 -3.13
N SER A 117 0.36 -13.24 -3.39
CA SER A 117 -0.95 -13.63 -3.95
C SER A 117 -0.96 -13.77 -5.47
N GLY A 118 0.06 -13.24 -6.14
CA GLY A 118 0.08 -13.15 -7.62
C GLY A 118 -0.93 -12.15 -8.16
N SER A 119 -1.33 -11.16 -7.35
CA SER A 119 -2.26 -10.10 -7.72
C SER A 119 -1.53 -8.88 -8.29
N ASP A 120 -2.30 -7.94 -8.81
CA ASP A 120 -1.81 -6.74 -9.48
C ASP A 120 -2.51 -5.45 -8.99
N ILE A 121 -2.89 -5.43 -7.71
CA ILE A 121 -3.44 -4.22 -7.07
C ILE A 121 -2.45 -3.07 -7.26
N VAL A 122 -2.94 -1.89 -7.61
CA VAL A 122 -2.13 -0.72 -7.92
C VAL A 122 -2.35 0.41 -6.93
N THR A 123 -1.27 1.09 -6.58
CA THR A 123 -1.34 2.39 -5.88
C THR A 123 -1.88 3.44 -6.84
N ILE A 124 -2.79 4.28 -6.35
CA ILE A 124 -3.26 5.45 -7.08
C ILE A 124 -2.77 6.75 -6.46
N GLU A 125 -2.59 6.81 -5.13
CA GLU A 125 -2.00 7.98 -4.47
C GLU A 125 -1.37 7.64 -3.11
N ASP A 126 -0.45 8.49 -2.67
CA ASP A 126 0.14 8.49 -1.34
C ASP A 126 -0.80 9.21 -0.35
N THR A 127 -0.75 8.83 0.93
CA THR A 127 -1.55 9.48 1.97
C THR A 127 -0.69 10.07 3.08
N PHE A 128 -0.25 9.28 4.02
CA PHE A 128 0.57 9.74 5.15
C PHE A 128 1.61 8.68 5.51
N ILE A 129 2.63 9.10 6.24
CA ILE A 129 3.55 8.19 6.91
C ILE A 129 3.22 8.16 8.40
N ALA A 130 3.28 6.97 9.00
CA ALA A 130 3.03 6.74 10.41
C ALA A 130 4.07 5.78 10.99
N PRO A 131 4.72 6.15 12.12
CA PRO A 131 5.77 5.35 12.73
C PRO A 131 5.24 4.09 13.39
N LEU A 132 6.07 3.03 13.38
CA LEU A 132 5.90 1.90 14.27
C LEU A 132 6.47 2.27 15.65
N GLY A 133 5.82 1.85 16.73
CA GLY A 133 6.27 2.14 18.09
C GLY A 133 6.40 0.90 18.95
N ILE A 134 7.26 0.98 19.99
CA ILE A 134 7.36 0.00 21.07
C ILE A 134 6.59 0.56 22.27
N TYR A 135 5.69 -0.24 22.80
CA TYR A 135 4.81 0.13 23.91
C TYR A 135 4.90 -0.87 25.06
N SER A 136 4.55 -0.43 26.26
CA SER A 136 4.42 -1.27 27.44
C SER A 136 3.34 -0.73 28.38
N SER A 137 2.68 -1.64 29.09
CA SER A 137 1.84 -1.31 30.26
C SER A 137 2.60 -1.42 31.58
N LYS A 138 3.87 -1.93 31.54
CA LYS A 138 4.64 -2.32 32.72
C LYS A 138 5.86 -1.44 33.00
N ILE A 139 6.52 -0.95 31.94
CA ILE A 139 7.74 -0.15 32.01
C ILE A 139 7.63 1.12 31.17
N THR A 140 8.46 2.11 31.46
CA THR A 140 8.53 3.38 30.71
C THR A 140 9.91 3.62 30.10
N ASP A 141 10.88 2.74 30.32
CA ASP A 141 12.23 2.81 29.78
C ASP A 141 12.66 1.39 29.38
N LEU A 142 13.23 1.24 28.17
CA LEU A 142 13.73 -0.06 27.68
C LEU A 142 14.88 -0.62 28.54
N GLY A 143 15.56 0.22 29.31
CA GLY A 143 16.58 -0.19 30.26
C GLY A 143 16.03 -1.04 31.43
N ASP A 144 14.75 -0.88 31.74
CA ASP A 144 14.07 -1.64 32.81
C ASP A 144 13.57 -3.02 32.34
N LEU A 145 13.68 -3.32 31.03
CA LEU A 145 13.25 -4.62 30.47
C LEU A 145 14.12 -5.74 31.09
N GLU A 146 13.53 -6.81 31.57
CA GLU A 146 14.23 -7.92 32.18
C GLU A 146 14.76 -8.94 31.15
N ASP A 147 15.77 -9.72 31.50
CA ASP A 147 16.24 -10.83 30.66
C ASP A 147 15.14 -11.89 30.53
N GLY A 148 14.95 -12.41 29.33
CA GLY A 148 13.85 -13.34 29.04
C GLY A 148 12.48 -12.69 28.88
N ALA A 149 12.40 -11.34 28.83
CA ALA A 149 11.15 -10.62 28.64
C ALA A 149 10.46 -11.03 27.33
N LYS A 150 9.12 -10.96 27.35
CA LYS A 150 8.26 -11.28 26.21
C LYS A 150 8.01 -10.03 25.35
N ILE A 151 8.23 -10.17 24.06
CA ILE A 151 8.08 -9.11 23.07
C ILE A 151 7.07 -9.55 22.02
N ALA A 152 5.93 -8.87 21.93
CA ALA A 152 4.96 -9.12 20.85
C ALA A 152 5.30 -8.30 19.60
N ILE A 153 5.17 -8.92 18.43
CA ILE A 153 5.32 -8.26 17.12
C ILE A 153 4.20 -8.70 16.19
N PRO A 154 3.85 -7.92 15.14
CA PRO A 154 2.93 -8.35 14.09
C PRO A 154 3.42 -9.62 13.38
N ASP A 155 2.50 -10.51 13.03
CA ASP A 155 2.77 -11.80 12.37
C ASP A 155 2.80 -11.71 10.83
N ASP A 156 2.40 -10.58 10.25
CA ASP A 156 2.54 -10.38 8.81
C ASP A 156 3.99 -10.12 8.42
N SER A 157 4.39 -10.63 7.25
CA SER A 157 5.78 -10.62 6.80
C SER A 157 6.42 -9.23 6.78
N THR A 158 5.61 -8.20 6.55
CA THR A 158 6.09 -6.83 6.37
C THR A 158 6.26 -6.11 7.70
N ASN A 159 5.19 -6.10 8.54
CA ASN A 159 5.25 -5.43 9.84
C ASN A 159 6.06 -6.24 10.86
N GLY A 160 6.07 -7.57 10.76
CA GLY A 160 6.97 -8.43 11.53
C GLY A 160 8.44 -8.09 11.27
N SER A 161 8.86 -8.05 9.98
CA SER A 161 10.21 -7.63 9.60
C SER A 161 10.55 -6.23 10.09
N ARG A 162 9.64 -5.26 9.88
CA ARG A 162 9.78 -3.87 10.34
C ARG A 162 9.97 -3.79 11.86
N SER A 163 9.23 -4.63 12.61
CA SER A 163 9.36 -4.73 14.07
C SER A 163 10.73 -5.26 14.49
N LEU A 164 11.26 -6.26 13.79
CA LEU A 164 12.61 -6.78 14.08
C LEU A 164 13.69 -5.71 13.84
N PHE A 165 13.58 -4.91 12.78
CA PHE A 165 14.49 -3.77 12.57
C PHE A 165 14.29 -2.66 13.60
N LEU A 166 13.06 -2.42 14.07
CA LEU A 166 12.81 -1.48 15.16
C LEU A 166 13.45 -1.94 16.47
N LEU A 167 13.34 -3.23 16.82
CA LEU A 167 13.99 -3.83 18.00
C LEU A 167 15.51 -3.74 17.89
N GLN A 168 16.08 -3.92 16.69
CA GLN A 168 17.52 -3.72 16.44
C GLN A 168 17.90 -2.25 16.64
N SER A 169 17.15 -1.31 16.11
CA SER A 169 17.39 0.12 16.28
C SER A 169 17.34 0.55 17.73
N ALA A 170 16.46 -0.10 18.51
CA ALA A 170 16.36 0.07 19.96
C ALA A 170 17.50 -0.62 20.75
N GLY A 171 18.40 -1.36 20.08
CA GLY A 171 19.54 -2.05 20.70
C GLY A 171 19.16 -3.32 21.48
N LEU A 172 18.00 -3.90 21.24
CA LEU A 172 17.50 -5.06 21.97
C LEU A 172 17.97 -6.39 21.34
N ILE A 173 18.06 -6.46 20.01
CA ILE A 173 18.50 -7.63 19.24
C ILE A 173 19.40 -7.19 18.08
N GLU A 174 20.06 -8.15 17.42
CA GLU A 174 20.68 -7.94 16.11
C GLU A 174 20.03 -8.89 15.10
N VAL A 175 19.80 -8.41 13.88
CA VAL A 175 19.24 -9.21 12.78
C VAL A 175 20.14 -9.17 11.56
N SER A 176 20.07 -10.18 10.70
CA SER A 176 20.69 -10.14 9.38
C SER A 176 19.79 -9.38 8.38
N GLY A 177 20.42 -8.72 7.39
CA GLY A 177 19.69 -7.94 6.39
C GLY A 177 19.68 -6.45 6.69
N LYS A 178 18.90 -5.72 5.92
CA LYS A 178 18.70 -4.28 6.03
C LYS A 178 17.22 -3.96 6.06
N ASP A 179 16.86 -2.80 6.60
CA ASP A 179 15.48 -2.34 6.64
C ASP A 179 14.83 -2.37 5.24
N GLY A 180 13.61 -2.90 5.21
CA GLY A 180 12.88 -3.18 3.97
C GLY A 180 13.08 -4.60 3.41
N ASP A 181 14.05 -5.37 3.91
CA ASP A 181 14.15 -6.80 3.57
C ASP A 181 13.04 -7.59 4.30
N ALA A 182 12.56 -8.67 3.66
CA ALA A 182 11.65 -9.60 4.31
C ALA A 182 12.45 -10.58 5.16
N ILE A 183 12.42 -10.40 6.49
CA ILE A 183 13.09 -11.26 7.47
C ILE A 183 12.06 -11.82 8.46
N THR A 184 12.43 -12.89 9.14
CA THR A 184 11.64 -13.54 10.19
C THR A 184 12.45 -13.61 11.49
N ILE A 185 11.88 -14.11 12.54
CA ILE A 185 12.60 -14.37 13.82
C ILE A 185 13.82 -15.29 13.65
N ASN A 186 13.91 -16.06 12.55
CA ASN A 186 15.05 -16.92 12.25
C ASN A 186 16.30 -16.14 11.82
N GLU A 187 16.14 -14.90 11.36
CA GLU A 187 17.22 -14.00 10.98
C GLU A 187 17.79 -13.22 12.16
N ILE A 188 17.33 -13.46 13.40
CA ILE A 188 17.93 -12.88 14.61
C ILE A 188 19.32 -13.51 14.80
N THR A 189 20.36 -12.67 14.71
CA THR A 189 21.77 -13.07 14.84
C THR A 189 22.33 -12.93 16.24
N ALA A 190 21.75 -11.99 17.05
CA ALA A 190 22.05 -11.86 18.46
C ALA A 190 20.80 -11.48 19.26
N ASN A 191 20.62 -12.19 20.37
CA ASN A 191 19.58 -11.93 21.37
C ASN A 191 20.23 -12.15 22.76
N PRO A 192 21.10 -11.23 23.20
CA PRO A 192 21.95 -11.45 24.38
C PRO A 192 21.17 -11.55 25.69
N ARG A 193 19.95 -11.01 25.71
CA ARG A 193 19.06 -11.01 26.90
C ARG A 193 18.01 -12.12 26.84
N ASN A 194 18.04 -12.98 25.81
CA ASN A 194 17.13 -14.12 25.60
C ASN A 194 15.66 -13.73 25.55
N PHE A 195 15.31 -12.62 24.91
CA PHE A 195 13.92 -12.21 24.75
C PHE A 195 13.09 -13.27 24.00
N GLU A 196 11.87 -13.48 24.47
CA GLU A 196 10.88 -14.34 23.81
C GLU A 196 10.07 -13.50 22.81
N ILE A 197 10.28 -13.71 21.51
CA ILE A 197 9.52 -13.00 20.47
C ILE A 197 8.23 -13.78 20.18
N ILE A 198 7.10 -13.10 20.27
CA ILE A 198 5.76 -13.65 20.08
C ILE A 198 5.10 -12.95 18.90
N GLU A 199 4.80 -13.70 17.84
CA GLU A 199 4.13 -13.21 16.65
C GLU A 199 2.61 -13.27 16.86
N LEU A 200 1.92 -12.13 16.69
CA LEU A 200 0.48 -11.97 16.86
C LEU A 200 -0.08 -11.18 15.66
N SER A 201 -1.38 -11.33 15.35
CA SER A 201 -1.97 -10.40 14.38
C SER A 201 -1.81 -8.95 14.85
N ALA A 202 -1.64 -8.02 13.91
CA ALA A 202 -1.41 -6.60 14.24
C ALA A 202 -2.49 -6.03 15.15
N SER A 203 -3.75 -6.46 14.98
CA SER A 203 -4.90 -6.08 15.82
C SER A 203 -4.80 -6.56 17.27
N GLN A 204 -3.95 -7.57 17.55
CA GLN A 204 -3.77 -8.15 18.88
C GLN A 204 -2.54 -7.58 19.61
N THR A 205 -1.59 -6.94 18.92
CA THR A 205 -0.33 -6.49 19.54
C THR A 205 -0.57 -5.49 20.68
N ALA A 206 -1.38 -4.45 20.49
CA ALA A 206 -1.70 -3.51 21.55
C ALA A 206 -2.48 -4.16 22.71
N ARG A 207 -3.37 -5.11 22.39
CA ARG A 207 -4.20 -5.80 23.39
C ARG A 207 -3.41 -6.78 24.25
N SER A 208 -2.27 -7.25 23.75
CA SER A 208 -1.41 -8.21 24.47
C SER A 208 -0.53 -7.57 25.55
N LEU A 209 -0.53 -6.22 25.70
CA LEU A 209 0.38 -5.51 26.60
C LEU A 209 0.26 -5.90 28.08
N ASP A 210 -0.87 -6.45 28.51
CA ASP A 210 -1.00 -7.00 29.86
C ASP A 210 -0.30 -8.36 30.03
N ASP A 211 -0.14 -9.12 28.95
CA ASP A 211 0.42 -10.49 28.91
C ASP A 211 1.89 -10.53 28.50
N VAL A 212 2.40 -9.49 27.82
CA VAL A 212 3.79 -9.35 27.40
C VAL A 212 4.48 -8.20 28.13
N ASP A 213 5.78 -8.05 27.96
CA ASP A 213 6.52 -6.99 28.60
C ASP A 213 6.59 -5.73 27.74
N ILE A 214 6.75 -5.92 26.43
CA ILE A 214 6.64 -4.86 25.42
C ILE A 214 5.97 -5.41 24.15
N ALA A 215 5.41 -4.52 23.33
CA ALA A 215 4.89 -4.87 22.01
C ALA A 215 5.30 -3.82 20.95
N CYS A 216 5.64 -4.28 19.75
CA CYS A 216 5.71 -3.43 18.56
C CYS A 216 4.30 -3.26 18.01
N VAL A 217 3.81 -2.02 17.93
CA VAL A 217 2.43 -1.74 17.53
C VAL A 217 2.40 -0.72 16.41
N ASN A 218 1.65 -1.02 15.34
CA ASN A 218 1.40 -0.09 14.24
C ASN A 218 0.63 1.14 14.75
N SER A 219 0.93 2.33 14.22
CA SER A 219 0.37 3.59 14.71
C SER A 219 -1.16 3.59 14.76
N GLY A 220 -1.85 3.15 13.70
CA GLY A 220 -3.32 3.07 13.70
C GLY A 220 -3.86 2.16 14.81
N MET A 221 -3.24 0.98 15.03
CA MET A 221 -3.62 0.05 16.10
C MET A 221 -3.34 0.63 17.50
N ALA A 222 -2.29 1.43 17.65
CA ALA A 222 -1.99 2.13 18.88
C ALA A 222 -3.04 3.21 19.18
N VAL A 223 -3.41 4.01 18.17
CA VAL A 223 -4.47 5.04 18.30
C VAL A 223 -5.82 4.41 18.66
N ASP A 224 -6.19 3.31 17.99
CA ASP A 224 -7.41 2.54 18.28
C ASP A 224 -7.43 1.99 19.73
N ALA A 225 -6.25 1.66 20.26
CA ALA A 225 -6.09 1.23 21.65
C ALA A 225 -6.04 2.41 22.66
N GLY A 226 -6.13 3.65 22.17
CA GLY A 226 -6.15 4.86 23.00
C GLY A 226 -4.78 5.46 23.29
N PHE A 227 -3.70 4.94 22.67
CA PHE A 227 -2.36 5.52 22.80
C PHE A 227 -2.18 6.75 21.90
N ILE A 228 -1.27 7.62 22.31
CA ILE A 228 -0.75 8.73 21.51
C ILE A 228 0.69 8.35 21.11
N PRO A 229 0.94 7.85 19.88
CA PRO A 229 2.23 7.25 19.53
C PRO A 229 3.44 8.12 19.83
N THR A 230 3.36 9.44 19.60
CA THR A 230 4.43 10.40 19.89
C THR A 230 4.68 10.67 21.39
N GLN A 231 3.80 10.20 22.28
CA GLN A 231 3.89 10.44 23.73
C GLN A 231 4.02 9.13 24.53
N ASP A 232 3.30 8.09 24.10
CA ASP A 232 3.15 6.85 24.87
C ASP A 232 4.10 5.73 24.41
N ALA A 233 4.67 5.83 23.20
CA ALA A 233 5.69 4.89 22.77
C ALA A 233 6.96 5.11 23.59
N ILE A 234 7.52 4.01 24.15
CA ILE A 234 8.81 4.04 24.85
C ILE A 234 9.99 4.06 23.87
N TYR A 235 9.75 3.67 22.62
CA TYR A 235 10.64 3.85 21.49
C TYR A 235 9.82 4.01 20.22
N LEU A 236 10.12 5.02 19.42
CA LEU A 236 9.39 5.32 18.18
C LEU A 236 10.35 5.22 17.00
N GLU A 237 9.88 4.64 15.90
CA GLU A 237 10.61 4.59 14.64
C GLU A 237 10.91 6.00 14.12
N ASP A 238 12.13 6.19 13.60
CA ASP A 238 12.49 7.43 12.90
C ASP A 238 11.91 7.41 11.48
N TYR A 239 10.74 8.00 11.32
CA TYR A 239 10.02 8.10 10.04
C TYR A 239 10.49 9.25 9.15
N GLU A 240 11.39 10.13 9.64
CA GLU A 240 12.02 11.17 8.83
C GLU A 240 13.18 10.60 7.98
N ASP A 241 13.64 9.39 8.28
CA ASP A 241 14.63 8.67 7.48
C ASP A 241 14.10 8.45 6.05
N PRO A 242 14.82 8.91 5.00
CA PRO A 242 14.43 8.73 3.61
C PRO A 242 14.16 7.25 3.22
N ASP A 243 14.83 6.30 3.86
CA ASP A 243 14.63 4.88 3.59
C ASP A 243 13.26 4.37 4.07
N LYS A 244 12.58 5.14 4.93
CA LYS A 244 11.22 4.83 5.42
C LYS A 244 10.09 5.19 4.44
N GLN A 245 10.40 5.78 3.29
CA GLN A 245 9.39 6.10 2.26
C GLN A 245 8.64 4.87 1.73
N ILE A 246 9.18 3.68 1.90
CA ILE A 246 8.49 2.41 1.61
C ILE A 246 7.30 2.15 2.53
N TYR A 247 7.24 2.83 3.69
CA TYR A 247 6.16 2.73 4.68
C TYR A 247 5.15 3.88 4.58
N VAL A 248 5.22 4.71 3.54
CA VAL A 248 4.14 5.67 3.22
C VAL A 248 2.88 4.89 2.88
N ASN A 249 1.78 5.26 3.55
CA ASN A 249 0.46 4.69 3.30
C ASN A 249 -0.10 5.21 1.98
N ILE A 250 -1.00 4.43 1.39
CA ILE A 250 -1.48 4.62 0.03
C ILE A 250 -2.99 4.40 -0.08
N ILE A 251 -3.56 4.99 -1.13
CA ILE A 251 -4.85 4.57 -1.67
C ILE A 251 -4.57 3.59 -2.81
N ALA A 252 -5.25 2.46 -2.81
CA ALA A 252 -5.06 1.41 -3.81
C ALA A 252 -6.37 0.94 -4.44
N THR A 253 -6.28 0.46 -5.68
CA THR A 253 -7.42 -0.08 -6.44
C THR A 253 -6.97 -1.17 -7.41
N THR A 254 -7.92 -1.75 -8.16
CA THR A 254 -7.62 -2.69 -9.24
C THR A 254 -7.17 -1.95 -10.52
N PRO A 255 -6.36 -2.57 -11.40
CA PRO A 255 -5.82 -1.92 -12.60
C PRO A 255 -6.87 -1.31 -13.54
N ASP A 256 -8.06 -1.89 -13.61
CA ASP A 256 -9.17 -1.41 -14.44
C ASP A 256 -9.76 -0.08 -13.96
N LYS A 257 -9.57 0.27 -12.67
CA LYS A 257 -10.08 1.50 -12.06
C LYS A 257 -9.01 2.57 -11.83
N LYS A 258 -7.72 2.27 -12.04
CA LYS A 258 -6.60 3.16 -11.67
C LYS A 258 -6.68 4.56 -12.31
N ASP A 259 -7.20 4.63 -13.53
CA ASP A 259 -7.32 5.88 -14.31
C ASP A 259 -8.75 6.46 -14.26
N SER A 260 -9.58 6.04 -13.30
CA SER A 260 -10.95 6.50 -13.12
C SER A 260 -10.99 8.00 -12.83
N PRO A 261 -11.66 8.82 -13.67
CA PRO A 261 -11.90 10.23 -13.37
C PRO A 261 -12.64 10.46 -12.06
N THR A 262 -13.54 9.53 -11.67
CA THR A 262 -14.26 9.58 -10.39
C THR A 262 -13.29 9.45 -9.20
N LEU A 263 -12.31 8.54 -9.26
CA LEU A 263 -11.29 8.40 -8.19
C LEU A 263 -10.34 9.59 -8.17
N LYS A 264 -9.96 10.08 -9.35
CA LYS A 264 -9.13 11.28 -9.42
C LYS A 264 -9.82 12.50 -8.80
N ASP A 265 -11.10 12.72 -9.10
CA ASP A 265 -11.90 13.79 -8.50
C ASP A 265 -11.99 13.64 -6.96
N LEU A 266 -12.27 12.42 -6.48
CA LEU A 266 -12.30 12.12 -5.04
C LEU A 266 -10.98 12.48 -4.34
N ILE A 267 -9.86 12.11 -4.94
CA ILE A 267 -8.54 12.32 -4.35
C ILE A 267 -8.15 13.80 -4.43
N ASP A 268 -8.14 14.38 -5.63
CA ASP A 268 -7.62 15.73 -5.87
C ASP A 268 -8.45 16.83 -5.15
N ASN A 269 -9.77 16.66 -5.11
CA ASN A 269 -10.67 17.71 -4.64
C ASN A 269 -11.24 17.47 -3.24
N TYR A 270 -11.11 16.26 -2.68
CA TYR A 270 -11.69 15.94 -1.37
C TYR A 270 -10.69 15.32 -0.40
N TYR A 271 -9.78 14.43 -0.84
CA TYR A 271 -8.80 13.83 0.06
C TYR A 271 -7.53 14.69 0.18
N HIS A 272 -6.86 15.06 -0.89
CA HIS A 272 -5.64 15.88 -0.89
C HIS A 272 -5.94 17.37 -0.62
N THR A 273 -6.53 17.66 0.52
CA THR A 273 -6.90 19.01 0.94
C THR A 273 -6.24 19.39 2.28
N GLU A 274 -6.10 20.68 2.55
CA GLU A 274 -5.62 21.16 3.86
C GLU A 274 -6.56 20.79 5.01
N GLU A 275 -7.86 20.62 4.73
CA GLU A 275 -8.84 20.15 5.70
C GLU A 275 -8.56 18.71 6.11
N THR A 276 -8.34 17.81 5.14
CA THR A 276 -7.99 16.41 5.41
C THR A 276 -6.64 16.30 6.15
N LYS A 277 -5.61 17.07 5.75
CA LYS A 277 -4.33 17.11 6.50
C LYS A 277 -4.55 17.39 7.97
N LYS A 278 -5.32 18.45 8.25
CA LYS A 278 -5.61 18.84 9.63
C LYS A 278 -6.33 17.73 10.40
N ILE A 279 -7.29 17.05 9.77
CA ILE A 279 -8.00 15.95 10.40
C ILE A 279 -7.07 14.78 10.68
N VAL A 280 -6.22 14.39 9.73
CA VAL A 280 -5.20 13.36 9.95
C VAL A 280 -4.31 13.70 11.14
N GLU A 281 -3.78 14.93 11.20
CA GLU A 281 -2.93 15.39 12.31
C GLU A 281 -3.68 15.39 13.64
N GLU A 282 -4.92 15.88 13.68
CA GLU A 282 -5.72 15.97 14.89
C GLU A 282 -6.17 14.60 15.42
N SER A 283 -6.70 13.73 14.55
CA SER A 283 -7.19 12.39 14.93
C SER A 283 -6.08 11.46 15.38
N THR A 284 -4.89 11.59 14.81
CA THR A 284 -3.71 10.79 15.18
C THR A 284 -2.79 11.50 16.20
N LYS A 285 -3.19 12.67 16.72
CA LYS A 285 -2.40 13.48 17.67
C LYS A 285 -0.99 13.81 17.14
N GLY A 286 -0.87 14.04 15.84
CA GLY A 286 0.40 14.35 15.18
C GLY A 286 1.33 13.14 14.96
N SER A 287 0.84 11.92 15.11
CA SER A 287 1.66 10.73 14.84
C SER A 287 1.65 10.31 13.37
N SER A 288 0.65 10.71 12.60
CA SER A 288 0.60 10.50 11.16
C SER A 288 0.85 11.81 10.44
N ILE A 289 1.79 11.80 9.48
CA ILE A 289 2.22 12.99 8.75
C ILE A 289 1.81 12.86 7.30
N PRO A 290 0.87 13.71 6.81
CA PRO A 290 0.50 13.76 5.41
C PRO A 290 1.70 14.03 4.49
N VAL A 291 1.75 13.36 3.32
CA VAL A 291 2.88 13.44 2.39
C VAL A 291 2.52 14.01 1.01
N TRP A 292 1.34 14.65 0.86
CA TRP A 292 0.90 15.34 -0.35
C TRP A 292 0.92 16.85 -0.22
#